data_be53da19cd543da5ed916e0cf5f36396
#
_entry.id   be53da19cd543da5ed916e0cf5f36396
#
_cell.length_a   1.000
_cell.length_b   1.000
_cell.length_c   1.000
_cell.angle_alpha   90.00
_cell.angle_beta   90.00
_cell.angle_gamma   90.00
#
_symmetry.space_group_name_H-M   'P 1'
#
loop_
_entity.id
_entity.type
_entity.pdbx_description
1 polymer ?
#
loop_
_entity_poly.entity_id
_entity_poly.type
_entity_poly.pdbx_seq_one_letter_code
_entity_poly.pdbx_strand_id
1 'polypeptide(L)'
;MRIESGRSGRRMALGMLAAAFMAAPLARAWAQGIPARLDDSTFWHMMNAYSEPWGTFRSENFVSNETSLQWVIPQLQKTITPGGVYLGVAPDQNFTYIVALKPAIAFIVDIRHQNAMQHLLYKAIFEMTGTRAEFLAMLFSKTQSARMDDTTSAIGAFQALQKLSSDSATYLRNFAAIKDRLMSYHHFALNDSELVSLDCVYGSFFSQGPGITYSYGSSCRNPVGNGGGRGGWQGNRGFGYMPTYLGLIAETDGNGFNRSYLANEANFRAIKDFEERNLVVPLTGDFAGAKTLRAVGTYVRDHAARISVFYVSNVEQYLFQQADAPGRFYGNVGALPLDSTSQFIRSASAGLGGGANLQPQSGRSYQLISSVLDIVTAFNAGGVALYSQVIQLSHQ
;
A
#
# COMPACT_ATOMS: atom_id res chain seq x y z
N MET A 1 18.52 -96.21 51.45
CA MET A 1 19.55 -96.23 50.41
C MET A 1 19.13 -95.40 49.21
N ARG A 2 19.87 -94.35 48.96
CA ARG A 2 19.80 -93.29 47.92
C ARG A 2 18.42 -92.85 47.39
N ILE A 3 18.07 -91.63 47.74
CA ILE A 3 17.00 -90.79 47.27
C ILE A 3 17.65 -89.86 46.27
N GLU A 4 17.05 -89.70 45.08
CA GLU A 4 17.33 -88.54 44.20
C GLU A 4 16.03 -87.79 43.91
N SER A 5 16.08 -86.57 44.31
CA SER A 5 15.00 -85.58 44.14
C SER A 5 15.18 -84.82 42.84
N GLY A 6 14.23 -84.86 41.91
CA GLY A 6 14.18 -84.04 40.73
C GLY A 6 13.39 -82.78 41.00
N ARG A 7 14.03 -81.59 40.96
CA ARG A 7 13.38 -80.25 40.97
C ARG A 7 13.16 -79.80 39.57
N SER A 8 11.92 -79.69 39.20
CA SER A 8 11.47 -79.02 37.97
C SER A 8 11.50 -77.49 38.18
N GLY A 9 12.37 -76.80 37.48
CA GLY A 9 12.46 -75.37 37.45
C GLY A 9 11.54 -74.77 36.36
N ARG A 10 10.46 -74.07 36.73
CA ARG A 10 9.66 -73.22 35.83
C ARG A 10 10.45 -71.94 35.53
N ARG A 11 10.91 -71.81 34.31
CA ARG A 11 11.42 -70.52 33.77
C ARG A 11 10.26 -69.63 33.40
N MET A 12 10.03 -68.53 34.17
CA MET A 12 9.20 -67.40 33.77
C MET A 12 9.96 -66.63 32.72
N ALA A 13 9.40 -66.53 31.50
CA ALA A 13 9.84 -65.63 30.47
C ALA A 13 9.18 -64.25 30.71
N LEU A 14 9.98 -63.28 31.12
CA LEU A 14 9.57 -61.88 31.16
C LEU A 14 9.61 -61.38 29.74
N GLY A 15 8.41 -61.12 29.14
CA GLY A 15 8.28 -60.44 27.89
C GLY A 15 8.44 -58.91 28.10
N MET A 16 9.56 -58.33 27.66
CA MET A 16 9.71 -56.90 27.53
C MET A 16 8.94 -56.42 26.28
N LEU A 17 7.81 -55.76 26.48
CA LEU A 17 7.19 -54.92 25.44
C LEU A 17 8.05 -53.67 25.27
N ALA A 18 8.84 -53.61 24.22
CA ALA A 18 9.48 -52.38 23.77
C ALA A 18 8.42 -51.54 23.02
N ALA A 19 7.87 -50.52 23.67
CA ALA A 19 7.07 -49.50 23.02
C ALA A 19 8.00 -48.62 22.15
N ALA A 20 8.02 -48.89 20.85
CA ALA A 20 8.67 -48.02 19.88
C ALA A 20 7.82 -46.76 19.73
N PHE A 21 8.20 -45.67 20.42
CA PHE A 21 7.74 -44.33 20.10
C PHE A 21 8.26 -43.97 18.69
N MET A 22 7.41 -44.08 17.68
CA MET A 22 7.65 -43.47 16.39
C MET A 22 7.53 -41.95 16.60
N ALA A 23 8.67 -41.28 16.83
CA ALA A 23 8.78 -39.85 16.65
C ALA A 23 8.61 -39.59 15.14
N ALA A 24 7.39 -39.22 14.72
CA ALA A 24 7.18 -38.64 13.41
C ALA A 24 8.09 -37.41 13.32
N PRO A 25 8.97 -37.29 12.32
CA PRO A 25 9.68 -36.03 12.11
C PRO A 25 8.62 -34.99 11.83
N LEU A 26 8.47 -33.99 12.73
CA LEU A 26 7.85 -32.74 12.42
C LEU A 26 8.64 -32.16 11.24
N ALA A 27 8.16 -32.42 10.04
CA ALA A 27 8.65 -31.75 8.84
C ALA A 27 8.49 -30.27 9.12
N ARG A 28 9.57 -29.60 9.49
CA ARG A 28 9.66 -28.16 9.50
C ARG A 28 9.38 -27.78 8.06
N ALA A 29 8.15 -27.30 7.81
CA ALA A 29 7.83 -26.69 6.53
C ALA A 29 8.90 -25.61 6.35
N TRP A 30 9.75 -25.77 5.36
CA TRP A 30 10.72 -24.76 4.99
C TRP A 30 9.89 -23.55 4.64
N ALA A 31 10.10 -22.43 5.33
CA ALA A 31 9.42 -21.19 5.04
C ALA A 31 9.67 -20.88 3.56
N GLN A 32 8.62 -20.97 2.76
CA GLN A 32 8.70 -20.59 1.34
C GLN A 32 8.82 -19.08 1.31
N GLY A 33 9.73 -18.54 0.50
CA GLY A 33 9.83 -17.10 0.27
C GLY A 33 8.51 -16.54 -0.31
N ILE A 34 8.38 -15.22 -0.37
CA ILE A 34 7.22 -14.57 -0.95
C ILE A 34 6.98 -15.09 -2.38
N PRO A 35 5.77 -15.56 -2.71
CA PRO A 35 5.46 -16.04 -4.05
C PRO A 35 5.70 -14.96 -5.13
N ALA A 36 6.22 -15.36 -6.27
CA ALA A 36 6.42 -14.44 -7.40
C ALA A 36 5.11 -13.93 -8.01
N ARG A 37 3.98 -14.59 -7.72
CA ARG A 37 2.61 -14.26 -8.11
C ARG A 37 1.66 -14.82 -7.05
N LEU A 38 0.59 -14.10 -6.75
CA LEU A 38 -0.56 -14.65 -6.05
C LEU A 38 -1.64 -15.03 -7.08
N ASP A 39 -2.32 -16.16 -6.86
CA ASP A 39 -3.55 -16.43 -7.59
C ASP A 39 -4.69 -15.51 -7.12
N ASP A 40 -5.74 -15.39 -7.93
CA ASP A 40 -6.85 -14.45 -7.66
C ASP A 40 -7.60 -14.80 -6.37
N SER A 41 -7.72 -16.10 -6.05
CA SER A 41 -8.40 -16.53 -4.82
C SER A 41 -7.59 -16.17 -3.58
N THR A 42 -6.28 -16.35 -3.62
CA THR A 42 -5.37 -15.95 -2.54
C THR A 42 -5.36 -14.43 -2.36
N PHE A 43 -5.24 -13.67 -3.46
CA PHE A 43 -5.30 -12.21 -3.42
C PHE A 43 -6.59 -11.71 -2.79
N TRP A 44 -7.74 -12.20 -3.27
CA TRP A 44 -9.06 -11.82 -2.77
C TRP A 44 -9.29 -12.24 -1.33
N HIS A 45 -8.82 -13.43 -0.97
CA HIS A 45 -8.84 -13.89 0.42
C HIS A 45 -8.04 -12.96 1.33
N MET A 46 -6.81 -12.61 0.97
CA MET A 46 -5.97 -11.70 1.77
C MET A 46 -6.64 -10.33 1.92
N MET A 47 -7.15 -9.77 0.81
CA MET A 47 -7.82 -8.49 0.83
C MET A 47 -9.00 -8.46 1.83
N ASN A 48 -9.77 -9.54 1.93
CA ASN A 48 -10.90 -9.64 2.85
C ASN A 48 -10.49 -10.10 4.25
N ALA A 49 -9.70 -11.16 4.34
CA ALA A 49 -9.39 -11.80 5.63
C ALA A 49 -8.43 -10.97 6.48
N TYR A 50 -7.55 -10.15 5.90
CA TYR A 50 -6.62 -9.30 6.65
C TYR A 50 -7.23 -7.92 6.97
N SER A 51 -8.30 -7.53 6.27
CA SER A 51 -8.96 -6.26 6.51
C SER A 51 -9.78 -6.23 7.80
N GLU A 52 -9.97 -5.05 8.34
CA GLU A 52 -10.83 -4.68 9.45
C GLU A 52 -12.08 -3.96 8.93
N PRO A 53 -13.14 -3.83 9.76
CA PRO A 53 -14.22 -2.90 9.45
C PRO A 53 -13.64 -1.49 9.20
N TRP A 54 -14.12 -0.84 8.14
CA TRP A 54 -13.60 0.48 7.76
C TRP A 54 -13.96 1.57 8.76
N GLY A 55 -13.04 2.48 8.94
CA GLY A 55 -13.28 3.74 9.61
C GLY A 55 -13.65 4.85 8.64
N THR A 56 -13.79 6.06 9.18
CA THR A 56 -14.06 7.25 8.41
C THR A 56 -12.87 8.20 8.44
N PHE A 57 -12.61 8.83 7.32
CA PHE A 57 -11.67 9.93 7.23
C PHE A 57 -12.35 11.13 6.55
N ARG A 58 -11.89 12.34 6.84
CA ARG A 58 -12.56 13.59 6.39
C ARG A 58 -12.38 13.90 4.90
N SER A 59 -11.63 13.10 4.17
CA SER A 59 -11.25 13.35 2.79
C SER A 59 -11.27 12.07 1.98
N GLU A 60 -11.51 12.21 0.67
CA GLU A 60 -11.53 11.08 -0.25
C GLU A 60 -10.13 10.63 -0.66
N ASN A 61 -9.11 11.49 -0.58
CA ASN A 61 -7.72 11.17 -0.97
C ASN A 61 -7.61 10.54 -2.37
N PHE A 62 -8.27 11.10 -3.37
CA PHE A 62 -8.15 10.58 -4.75
C PHE A 62 -6.70 10.60 -5.25
N VAL A 63 -5.94 11.60 -4.83
CA VAL A 63 -4.49 11.71 -5.04
C VAL A 63 -3.85 12.21 -3.74
N SER A 64 -2.53 12.16 -3.63
CA SER A 64 -1.82 12.69 -2.47
C SER A 64 -2.01 14.20 -2.33
N ASN A 65 -2.07 14.68 -1.09
CA ASN A 65 -1.92 16.10 -0.76
C ASN A 65 -0.48 16.48 -0.39
N GLU A 66 0.43 15.52 -0.47
CA GLU A 66 1.84 15.66 -0.14
C GLU A 66 2.65 15.92 -1.41
N THR A 67 3.69 16.69 -1.27
CA THR A 67 4.64 17.00 -2.34
C THR A 67 6.01 16.42 -2.00
N SER A 68 6.93 16.49 -2.95
CA SER A 68 8.32 16.01 -2.75
C SER A 68 8.42 14.51 -2.47
N LEU A 69 7.43 13.72 -2.90
CA LEU A 69 7.37 12.28 -2.65
C LEU A 69 8.62 11.54 -3.12
N GLN A 70 9.27 12.01 -4.18
CA GLN A 70 10.41 11.35 -4.80
C GLN A 70 11.76 11.68 -4.13
N TRP A 71 11.84 12.68 -3.25
CA TRP A 71 13.10 13.20 -2.71
C TRP A 71 13.85 12.19 -1.84
N VAL A 72 13.15 11.33 -1.12
CA VAL A 72 13.75 10.28 -0.27
C VAL A 72 14.23 9.05 -1.06
N ILE A 73 13.81 8.90 -2.32
CA ILE A 73 14.10 7.70 -3.12
C ILE A 73 15.61 7.47 -3.30
N PRO A 74 16.43 8.47 -3.66
CA PRO A 74 17.87 8.26 -3.82
C PRO A 74 18.56 7.74 -2.56
N GLN A 75 18.12 8.19 -1.37
CA GLN A 75 18.66 7.70 -0.11
C GLN A 75 18.15 6.30 0.22
N LEU A 76 16.87 6.03 0.03
CA LEU A 76 16.30 4.69 0.24
C LEU A 76 16.96 3.64 -0.65
N GLN A 77 17.26 3.97 -1.91
CA GLN A 77 17.94 3.05 -2.83
C GLN A 77 19.38 2.68 -2.40
N LYS A 78 20.00 3.45 -1.51
CA LYS A 78 21.32 3.13 -0.94
C LYS A 78 21.21 2.19 0.26
N THR A 79 20.09 2.22 0.99
CA THR A 79 19.91 1.50 2.25
C THR A 79 19.02 0.26 2.09
N ILE A 80 18.05 0.29 1.18
CA ILE A 80 17.07 -0.78 1.00
C ILE A 80 17.57 -1.76 -0.06
N THR A 81 17.64 -3.04 0.32
CA THR A 81 17.85 -4.14 -0.63
C THR A 81 16.50 -4.53 -1.25
N PRO A 82 16.40 -4.65 -2.59
CA PRO A 82 15.20 -5.18 -3.25
C PRO A 82 14.76 -6.55 -2.72
N GLY A 83 13.47 -6.86 -2.83
CA GLY A 83 12.91 -8.16 -2.46
C GLY A 83 12.36 -8.24 -1.03
N GLY A 84 12.43 -7.18 -0.24
CA GLY A 84 11.69 -7.09 1.03
C GLY A 84 10.20 -6.80 0.82
N VAL A 85 9.44 -6.64 1.89
CA VAL A 85 8.02 -6.30 1.85
C VAL A 85 7.84 -4.79 2.03
N TYR A 86 6.99 -4.20 1.21
CA TYR A 86 6.57 -2.81 1.31
C TYR A 86 5.21 -2.70 2.01
N LEU A 87 5.13 -1.83 3.00
CA LEU A 87 3.87 -1.36 3.57
C LEU A 87 3.65 0.10 3.15
N GLY A 88 2.41 0.45 2.82
CA GLY A 88 2.06 1.81 2.47
C GLY A 88 0.65 2.20 2.88
N VAL A 89 0.31 3.47 2.66
CA VAL A 89 -1.02 4.04 2.90
C VAL A 89 -1.40 4.96 1.75
N ALA A 90 -2.71 5.17 1.58
CA ALA A 90 -3.27 6.08 0.58
C ALA A 90 -3.10 5.61 -0.88
N PRO A 91 -3.34 6.46 -1.91
CA PRO A 91 -3.46 5.98 -3.29
C PRO A 91 -2.12 5.75 -4.03
N ASP A 92 -2.02 6.25 -5.23
CA ASP A 92 -1.07 5.89 -6.27
C ASP A 92 0.38 6.33 -6.05
N GLN A 93 0.69 7.22 -5.10
CA GLN A 93 2.07 7.54 -4.75
C GLN A 93 2.89 6.32 -4.32
N ASN A 94 2.22 5.29 -3.78
CA ASN A 94 2.83 4.00 -3.45
C ASN A 94 3.48 3.34 -4.66
N PHE A 95 2.90 3.45 -5.85
CA PHE A 95 3.43 2.86 -7.08
C PHE A 95 4.83 3.40 -7.42
N THR A 96 5.07 4.69 -7.14
CA THR A 96 6.39 5.31 -7.32
C THR A 96 7.44 4.66 -6.41
N TYR A 97 7.11 4.44 -5.14
CA TYR A 97 8.02 3.75 -4.21
C TYR A 97 8.21 2.27 -4.58
N ILE A 98 7.14 1.57 -4.97
CA ILE A 98 7.19 0.17 -5.40
C ILE A 98 8.14 0.00 -6.60
N VAL A 99 8.00 0.85 -7.64
CA VAL A 99 8.88 0.82 -8.82
C VAL A 99 10.34 1.10 -8.43
N ALA A 100 10.57 2.09 -7.56
CA ALA A 100 11.90 2.51 -7.18
C ALA A 100 12.63 1.49 -6.27
N LEU A 101 11.91 0.82 -5.36
CA LEU A 101 12.47 -0.02 -4.29
C LEU A 101 12.35 -1.52 -4.59
N LYS A 102 11.53 -1.92 -5.55
CA LYS A 102 11.36 -3.29 -6.05
C LYS A 102 11.13 -4.31 -4.93
N PRO A 103 10.08 -4.16 -4.12
CA PRO A 103 9.74 -5.15 -3.11
C PRO A 103 9.31 -6.48 -3.75
N ALA A 104 9.22 -7.55 -2.96
CA ALA A 104 8.64 -8.81 -3.40
C ALA A 104 7.10 -8.75 -3.43
N ILE A 105 6.50 -8.00 -2.50
CA ILE A 105 5.06 -7.76 -2.38
C ILE A 105 4.84 -6.42 -1.68
N ALA A 106 3.71 -5.78 -1.95
CA ALA A 106 3.29 -4.54 -1.33
C ALA A 106 1.90 -4.68 -0.70
N PHE A 107 1.74 -4.23 0.54
CA PHE A 107 0.44 -4.11 1.21
C PHE A 107 0.13 -2.63 1.41
N ILE A 108 -1.03 -2.20 0.91
CA ILE A 108 -1.49 -0.82 1.04
C ILE A 108 -2.64 -0.80 2.03
N VAL A 109 -2.39 -0.30 3.23
CA VAL A 109 -3.35 -0.29 4.34
C VAL A 109 -3.92 1.12 4.51
N ASP A 110 -5.23 1.26 4.40
CA ASP A 110 -5.92 2.53 4.64
C ASP A 110 -7.18 2.29 5.48
N ILE A 111 -7.49 3.23 6.36
CA ILE A 111 -8.70 3.16 7.18
C ILE A 111 -9.99 3.26 6.34
N ARG A 112 -9.90 3.81 5.14
CA ARG A 112 -11.01 3.96 4.20
C ARG A 112 -11.09 2.76 3.26
N HIS A 113 -12.23 2.08 3.23
CA HIS A 113 -12.46 1.01 2.27
C HIS A 113 -12.43 1.49 0.81
N GLN A 114 -12.83 2.74 0.57
CA GLN A 114 -12.75 3.37 -0.75
C GLN A 114 -11.34 3.34 -1.35
N ASN A 115 -10.28 3.44 -0.52
CA ASN A 115 -8.90 3.34 -1.01
C ASN A 115 -8.61 1.94 -1.61
N ALA A 116 -9.16 0.88 -1.02
CA ALA A 116 -9.05 -0.46 -1.58
C ALA A 116 -9.77 -0.56 -2.93
N MET A 117 -10.95 0.06 -3.07
CA MET A 117 -11.67 0.14 -4.36
C MET A 117 -10.88 0.94 -5.40
N GLN A 118 -10.19 2.01 -5.00
CA GLN A 118 -9.32 2.79 -5.89
C GLN A 118 -8.12 1.97 -6.37
N HIS A 119 -7.52 1.14 -5.53
CA HIS A 119 -6.45 0.21 -5.95
C HIS A 119 -6.98 -0.89 -6.88
N LEU A 120 -8.19 -1.40 -6.68
CA LEU A 120 -8.82 -2.32 -7.63
C LEU A 120 -9.12 -1.65 -8.98
N LEU A 121 -9.50 -0.37 -8.99
CA LEU A 121 -9.61 0.43 -10.21
C LEU A 121 -8.28 0.48 -10.97
N TYR A 122 -7.21 0.84 -10.28
CA TYR A 122 -5.87 0.88 -10.88
C TYR A 122 -5.44 -0.49 -11.41
N LYS A 123 -5.63 -1.55 -10.62
CA LYS A 123 -5.35 -2.93 -11.03
C LYS A 123 -6.03 -3.27 -12.36
N ALA A 124 -7.35 -3.07 -12.44
CA ALA A 124 -8.09 -3.37 -13.67
C ALA A 124 -7.56 -2.57 -14.87
N ILE A 125 -7.29 -1.28 -14.70
CA ILE A 125 -6.78 -0.43 -15.77
C ILE A 125 -5.36 -0.86 -16.19
N PHE A 126 -4.45 -1.15 -15.25
CA PHE A 126 -3.11 -1.67 -15.56
C PHE A 126 -3.17 -2.95 -16.37
N GLU A 127 -4.02 -3.88 -16.00
CA GLU A 127 -4.17 -5.17 -16.70
C GLU A 127 -4.75 -5.03 -18.11
N MET A 128 -5.68 -4.11 -18.28
CA MET A 128 -6.41 -3.92 -19.55
C MET A 128 -5.66 -3.05 -20.57
N THR A 129 -4.53 -2.46 -20.18
CA THR A 129 -3.78 -1.52 -21.03
C THR A 129 -2.35 -2.00 -21.26
N GLY A 130 -1.86 -1.90 -22.48
CA GLY A 130 -0.52 -2.37 -22.86
C GLY A 130 0.56 -1.30 -22.72
N THR A 131 0.16 -0.02 -22.70
CA THR A 131 1.07 1.13 -22.71
C THR A 131 0.63 2.19 -21.73
N ARG A 132 1.56 3.04 -21.30
CA ARG A 132 1.30 4.22 -20.47
C ARG A 132 0.26 5.17 -21.11
N ALA A 133 0.29 5.29 -22.43
CA ALA A 133 -0.66 6.09 -23.18
C ALA A 133 -2.10 5.57 -23.05
N GLU A 134 -2.28 4.27 -23.16
CA GLU A 134 -3.57 3.59 -23.00
C GLU A 134 -4.05 3.68 -21.56
N PHE A 135 -3.16 3.48 -20.58
CA PHE A 135 -3.47 3.62 -19.16
C PHE A 135 -4.03 5.02 -18.85
N LEU A 136 -3.33 6.08 -19.26
CA LEU A 136 -3.77 7.44 -19.05
C LEU A 136 -5.09 7.74 -19.80
N ALA A 137 -5.24 7.23 -21.03
CA ALA A 137 -6.47 7.40 -21.78
C ALA A 137 -7.65 6.72 -21.08
N MET A 138 -7.47 5.50 -20.57
CA MET A 138 -8.52 4.76 -19.86
C MET A 138 -8.85 5.42 -18.53
N LEU A 139 -7.83 5.78 -17.72
CA LEU A 139 -8.03 6.43 -16.41
C LEU A 139 -8.85 7.73 -16.51
N PHE A 140 -8.62 8.53 -17.56
CA PHE A 140 -9.32 9.79 -17.79
C PHE A 140 -10.43 9.71 -18.84
N SER A 141 -10.85 8.51 -19.21
CA SER A 141 -11.91 8.25 -20.19
C SER A 141 -11.74 9.02 -21.50
N LYS A 142 -10.51 9.07 -22.03
CA LYS A 142 -10.23 9.66 -23.33
C LYS A 142 -10.74 8.78 -24.45
N THR A 143 -11.28 9.39 -25.52
CA THR A 143 -11.88 8.67 -26.66
C THR A 143 -10.84 7.87 -27.47
N GLN A 144 -9.56 8.18 -27.30
CA GLN A 144 -8.43 7.48 -27.91
C GLN A 144 -7.18 7.64 -27.05
N SER A 145 -6.16 6.80 -27.25
CA SER A 145 -4.86 6.96 -26.61
C SER A 145 -4.01 7.99 -27.35
N ALA A 146 -3.14 8.68 -26.60
CA ALA A 146 -2.16 9.60 -27.19
C ALA A 146 -1.04 8.84 -27.90
N ARG A 147 -0.47 9.41 -28.95
CA ARG A 147 0.76 8.89 -29.53
C ARG A 147 1.94 9.33 -28.68
N MET A 148 2.65 8.36 -28.13
CA MET A 148 3.84 8.53 -27.29
C MET A 148 4.86 7.47 -27.66
N ASP A 149 6.12 7.77 -27.40
CA ASP A 149 7.22 6.81 -27.45
C ASP A 149 7.75 6.53 -26.03
N ASP A 150 8.68 5.61 -25.93
CA ASP A 150 9.26 5.18 -24.64
C ASP A 150 10.05 6.32 -23.96
N THR A 151 10.49 7.34 -24.69
CA THR A 151 11.27 8.49 -24.24
C THR A 151 10.42 9.69 -23.85
N THR A 152 9.13 9.69 -24.18
CA THR A 152 8.20 10.77 -23.84
C THR A 152 8.18 10.98 -22.33
N SER A 153 8.53 12.19 -21.86
CA SER A 153 8.50 12.52 -20.43
C SER A 153 7.07 12.47 -19.85
N ALA A 154 6.93 12.41 -18.52
CA ALA A 154 5.63 12.49 -17.88
C ALA A 154 4.86 13.75 -18.29
N ILE A 155 5.51 14.92 -18.29
CA ILE A 155 4.89 16.18 -18.73
C ILE A 155 4.42 16.08 -20.20
N GLY A 156 5.27 15.54 -21.08
CA GLY A 156 4.94 15.33 -22.49
C GLY A 156 3.74 14.40 -22.68
N ALA A 157 3.65 13.34 -21.86
CA ALA A 157 2.52 12.42 -21.88
C ALA A 157 1.20 13.14 -21.52
N PHE A 158 1.19 13.96 -20.48
CA PHE A 158 0.00 14.73 -20.10
C PHE A 158 -0.35 15.84 -21.11
N GLN A 159 0.65 16.47 -21.72
CA GLN A 159 0.42 17.45 -22.79
C GLN A 159 -0.23 16.80 -24.02
N ALA A 160 0.19 15.60 -24.37
CA ALA A 160 -0.43 14.82 -25.43
C ALA A 160 -1.87 14.41 -25.07
N LEU A 161 -2.08 13.96 -23.82
CA LEU A 161 -3.39 13.57 -23.30
C LEU A 161 -4.39 14.73 -23.26
N GLN A 162 -3.96 15.94 -22.92
CA GLN A 162 -4.81 17.12 -22.84
C GLN A 162 -5.44 17.52 -24.19
N LYS A 163 -4.83 17.12 -25.30
CA LYS A 163 -5.36 17.36 -26.65
C LYS A 163 -6.52 16.44 -27.02
N LEU A 164 -6.79 15.43 -26.22
CA LEU A 164 -7.80 14.41 -26.48
C LEU A 164 -9.09 14.71 -25.72
N SER A 165 -10.23 14.49 -26.36
CA SER A 165 -11.53 14.61 -25.73
C SER A 165 -11.85 13.43 -24.80
N SER A 166 -12.72 13.69 -23.84
CA SER A 166 -13.36 12.66 -23.01
C SER A 166 -14.87 12.78 -23.20
N ASP A 167 -15.60 11.67 -23.15
CA ASP A 167 -17.06 11.69 -23.21
C ASP A 167 -17.69 10.61 -22.30
N SER A 168 -18.97 10.78 -22.01
CA SER A 168 -19.71 9.89 -21.13
C SER A 168 -19.88 8.48 -21.73
N ALA A 169 -19.92 8.34 -23.05
CA ALA A 169 -20.04 7.03 -23.68
C ALA A 169 -18.75 6.21 -23.46
N THR A 170 -17.59 6.83 -23.57
CA THR A 170 -16.29 6.22 -23.27
C THR A 170 -16.19 5.88 -21.78
N TYR A 171 -16.61 6.77 -20.89
CA TYR A 171 -16.65 6.52 -19.46
C TYR A 171 -17.49 5.28 -19.12
N LEU A 172 -18.73 5.22 -19.60
CA LEU A 172 -19.65 4.10 -19.32
C LEU A 172 -19.10 2.77 -19.87
N ARG A 173 -18.54 2.79 -21.07
CA ARG A 173 -17.92 1.62 -21.70
C ARG A 173 -16.72 1.12 -20.91
N ASN A 174 -15.83 2.03 -20.50
CA ASN A 174 -14.66 1.69 -19.71
C ASN A 174 -15.06 1.16 -18.32
N PHE A 175 -16.03 1.79 -17.66
CA PHE A 175 -16.53 1.33 -16.36
C PHE A 175 -17.15 -0.06 -16.43
N ALA A 176 -17.92 -0.34 -17.49
CA ALA A 176 -18.44 -1.69 -17.73
C ALA A 176 -17.30 -2.72 -17.89
N ALA A 177 -16.27 -2.38 -18.65
CA ALA A 177 -15.10 -3.25 -18.86
C ALA A 177 -14.28 -3.44 -17.57
N ILE A 178 -14.13 -2.41 -16.74
CA ILE A 178 -13.48 -2.50 -15.40
C ILE A 178 -14.25 -3.47 -14.50
N LYS A 179 -15.58 -3.34 -14.43
CA LYS A 179 -16.42 -4.27 -13.66
C LYS A 179 -16.28 -5.71 -14.15
N ASP A 180 -16.33 -5.91 -15.47
CA ASP A 180 -16.16 -7.22 -16.07
C ASP A 180 -14.78 -7.82 -15.74
N ARG A 181 -13.71 -7.02 -15.82
CA ARG A 181 -12.35 -7.46 -15.43
C ARG A 181 -12.30 -7.92 -13.97
N LEU A 182 -12.88 -7.16 -13.04
CA LEU A 182 -12.83 -7.50 -11.63
C LEU A 182 -13.77 -8.65 -11.26
N MET A 183 -15.00 -8.65 -11.76
CA MET A 183 -16.04 -9.59 -11.30
C MET A 183 -16.12 -10.84 -12.16
N SER A 184 -16.03 -10.74 -13.49
CA SER A 184 -16.16 -11.89 -14.38
C SER A 184 -14.82 -12.60 -14.62
N TYR A 185 -13.73 -11.84 -14.79
CA TYR A 185 -12.42 -12.42 -15.06
C TYR A 185 -11.72 -12.88 -13.77
N HIS A 186 -11.60 -12.00 -12.75
CA HIS A 186 -10.95 -12.31 -11.46
C HIS A 186 -11.89 -12.98 -10.45
N HIS A 187 -13.19 -13.00 -10.69
CA HIS A 187 -14.21 -13.52 -9.78
C HIS A 187 -14.22 -12.84 -8.40
N PHE A 188 -13.83 -11.55 -8.33
CA PHE A 188 -13.93 -10.78 -7.08
C PHE A 188 -15.39 -10.47 -6.79
N ALA A 189 -15.86 -10.87 -5.60
CA ALA A 189 -17.26 -10.75 -5.20
C ALA A 189 -17.55 -9.33 -4.66
N LEU A 190 -17.53 -8.32 -5.54
CA LEU A 190 -17.85 -6.94 -5.19
C LEU A 190 -19.35 -6.79 -4.95
N ASN A 191 -19.73 -6.16 -3.83
CA ASN A 191 -21.11 -5.83 -3.51
C ASN A 191 -21.53 -4.46 -4.10
N ASP A 192 -22.81 -4.12 -4.01
CA ASP A 192 -23.35 -2.89 -4.59
C ASP A 192 -22.70 -1.62 -4.03
N SER A 193 -22.36 -1.57 -2.73
CA SER A 193 -21.73 -0.41 -2.13
C SER A 193 -20.28 -0.22 -2.60
N GLU A 194 -19.58 -1.32 -2.86
CA GLU A 194 -18.24 -1.31 -3.43
C GLU A 194 -18.25 -0.87 -4.90
N LEU A 195 -19.24 -1.32 -5.67
CA LEU A 195 -19.45 -0.87 -7.04
C LEU A 195 -19.78 0.62 -7.12
N VAL A 196 -20.59 1.13 -6.19
CA VAL A 196 -20.88 2.56 -6.07
C VAL A 196 -19.61 3.35 -5.70
N SER A 197 -18.79 2.83 -4.80
CA SER A 197 -17.50 3.44 -4.44
C SER A 197 -16.54 3.47 -5.63
N LEU A 198 -16.45 2.36 -6.37
CA LEU A 198 -15.62 2.24 -7.58
C LEU A 198 -16.06 3.24 -8.66
N ASP A 199 -17.38 3.36 -8.91
CA ASP A 199 -17.95 4.32 -9.85
C ASP A 199 -17.65 5.76 -9.45
N CYS A 200 -17.80 6.09 -8.18
CA CYS A 200 -17.50 7.42 -7.65
C CYS A 200 -16.01 7.80 -7.82
N VAL A 201 -15.10 6.90 -7.52
CA VAL A 201 -13.66 7.13 -7.72
C VAL A 201 -13.37 7.35 -9.19
N TYR A 202 -13.82 6.44 -10.06
CA TYR A 202 -13.57 6.53 -11.50
C TYR A 202 -14.24 7.78 -12.12
N GLY A 203 -15.47 8.10 -11.70
CA GLY A 203 -16.18 9.33 -12.11
C GLY A 203 -15.46 10.60 -11.70
N SER A 204 -14.72 10.59 -10.58
CA SER A 204 -13.89 11.70 -10.15
C SER A 204 -12.70 11.92 -11.08
N PHE A 205 -12.01 10.86 -11.50
CA PHE A 205 -10.94 10.93 -12.51
C PHE A 205 -11.47 11.39 -13.87
N PHE A 206 -12.62 10.89 -14.30
CA PHE A 206 -13.27 11.31 -15.54
C PHE A 206 -13.63 12.80 -15.52
N SER A 207 -14.27 13.27 -14.45
CA SER A 207 -14.83 14.64 -14.39
C SER A 207 -13.76 15.71 -14.18
N GLN A 208 -12.69 15.41 -13.44
CA GLN A 208 -11.64 16.38 -13.11
C GLN A 208 -10.41 16.24 -14.02
N GLY A 209 -10.24 15.10 -14.69
CA GLY A 209 -9.08 14.81 -15.53
C GLY A 209 -7.75 14.89 -14.75
N PRO A 210 -6.62 15.15 -15.44
CA PRO A 210 -5.29 15.25 -14.81
C PRO A 210 -5.15 16.37 -13.77
N GLY A 211 -6.12 17.28 -13.69
CA GLY A 211 -6.23 18.31 -12.68
C GLY A 211 -6.85 17.84 -11.35
N ILE A 212 -7.25 16.57 -11.23
CA ILE A 212 -7.80 16.01 -10.00
C ILE A 212 -6.85 16.24 -8.84
N THR A 213 -7.40 16.64 -7.68
CA THR A 213 -6.67 16.95 -6.46
C THR A 213 -7.16 16.10 -5.31
N TYR A 214 -6.43 16.16 -4.19
CA TYR A 214 -6.91 15.69 -2.91
C TYR A 214 -8.25 16.35 -2.56
N SER A 215 -9.30 15.57 -2.40
CA SER A 215 -10.64 16.09 -2.14
C SER A 215 -10.94 16.14 -0.65
N TYR A 216 -11.40 17.29 -0.18
CA TYR A 216 -12.04 17.46 1.11
C TYR A 216 -13.55 17.44 0.93
N GLY A 217 -14.22 16.45 1.48
CA GLY A 217 -15.67 16.41 1.47
C GLY A 217 -16.24 15.03 1.17
N SER A 218 -17.55 14.95 1.06
CA SER A 218 -18.31 13.70 1.01
C SER A 218 -18.75 13.33 -0.41
N SER A 219 -17.95 13.60 -1.44
CA SER A 219 -18.35 13.34 -2.82
C SER A 219 -18.72 11.88 -3.08
N CYS A 220 -18.05 10.95 -2.42
CA CYS A 220 -18.31 9.52 -2.55
C CYS A 220 -19.07 8.88 -1.39
N ARG A 221 -19.44 9.64 -0.36
CA ARG A 221 -20.13 9.10 0.82
C ARG A 221 -21.63 8.97 0.68
N ASN A 222 -22.23 9.65 -0.29
CA ASN A 222 -23.68 9.66 -0.47
C ASN A 222 -24.08 9.79 -1.95
N PRO A 223 -23.90 8.74 -2.77
CA PRO A 223 -24.29 8.82 -4.18
C PRO A 223 -25.80 8.84 -4.39
N VAL A 224 -26.62 8.55 -3.36
CA VAL A 224 -28.09 8.47 -3.43
C VAL A 224 -28.79 9.65 -2.73
N GLY A 225 -28.06 10.58 -2.14
CA GLY A 225 -28.63 11.78 -1.52
C GLY A 225 -28.87 12.86 -2.56
N ASN A 226 -30.14 13.06 -2.90
CA ASN A 226 -30.72 14.19 -3.67
C ASN A 226 -30.03 15.52 -3.31
N GLY A 227 -29.09 15.93 -4.10
CA GLY A 227 -28.32 17.14 -3.88
C GLY A 227 -27.21 17.23 -4.91
N GLY A 228 -27.60 17.33 -6.20
CA GLY A 228 -26.73 17.79 -7.26
C GLY A 228 -26.18 19.18 -6.95
N GLY A 229 -25.40 19.28 -5.91
CA GLY A 229 -24.50 20.39 -5.71
C GLY A 229 -23.43 20.28 -6.77
N ARG A 230 -23.58 20.96 -7.87
CA ARG A 230 -22.46 21.56 -8.57
C ARG A 230 -21.69 22.35 -7.50
N GLY A 231 -20.88 21.62 -6.71
CA GLY A 231 -19.89 22.19 -5.82
C GLY A 231 -18.90 22.93 -6.68
N GLY A 232 -19.31 24.15 -7.05
CA GLY A 232 -18.41 25.10 -7.63
C GLY A 232 -17.22 25.19 -6.69
N TRP A 233 -16.06 25.25 -7.24
CA TRP A 233 -14.79 25.59 -6.65
C TRP A 233 -14.94 26.81 -5.70
N GLN A 234 -15.44 26.62 -4.51
CA GLN A 234 -15.17 27.53 -3.42
C GLN A 234 -13.82 27.11 -2.86
N GLY A 235 -12.79 27.66 -3.47
CA GLY A 235 -11.45 27.59 -2.97
C GLY A 235 -11.46 27.87 -1.47
N ASN A 236 -11.18 26.87 -0.69
CA ASN A 236 -11.05 26.99 0.75
C ASN A 236 -9.85 27.94 0.99
N ARG A 237 -10.14 29.20 1.32
CA ARG A 237 -9.16 30.28 1.48
C ARG A 237 -8.15 30.07 2.62
N GLY A 238 -8.04 28.85 3.17
CA GLY A 238 -7.15 28.52 4.28
C GLY A 238 -6.11 27.45 4.01
N PHE A 239 -6.23 26.65 2.94
CA PHE A 239 -5.25 25.62 2.59
C PHE A 239 -4.66 25.98 1.23
N GLY A 240 -3.40 26.33 1.16
CA GLY A 240 -2.70 26.68 -0.08
C GLY A 240 -2.96 25.71 -1.25
N TYR A 241 -2.43 26.00 -2.41
CA TYR A 241 -2.63 25.23 -3.64
C TYR A 241 -2.40 23.71 -3.41
N MET A 242 -3.44 22.90 -3.64
CA MET A 242 -3.33 21.43 -3.55
C MET A 242 -2.65 20.90 -4.81
N PRO A 243 -1.71 19.94 -4.69
CA PRO A 243 -1.10 19.33 -5.86
C PRO A 243 -2.16 18.58 -6.68
N THR A 244 -2.00 18.63 -8.00
CA THR A 244 -2.83 17.85 -8.94
C THR A 244 -2.16 16.51 -9.21
N TYR A 245 -2.91 15.53 -9.74
CA TYR A 245 -2.35 14.28 -10.22
C TYR A 245 -1.17 14.51 -11.19
N LEU A 246 -1.38 15.37 -12.20
CA LEU A 246 -0.32 15.76 -13.13
C LEU A 246 0.89 16.33 -12.40
N GLY A 247 0.66 17.25 -11.44
CA GLY A 247 1.74 17.89 -10.68
C GLY A 247 2.58 16.87 -9.91
N LEU A 248 1.93 15.91 -9.22
CA LEU A 248 2.60 14.85 -8.45
C LEU A 248 3.43 13.91 -9.34
N ILE A 249 2.86 13.51 -10.49
CA ILE A 249 3.54 12.64 -11.45
C ILE A 249 4.72 13.35 -12.13
N ALA A 250 4.63 14.67 -12.30
CA ALA A 250 5.66 15.48 -12.96
C ALA A 250 6.79 15.92 -12.01
N GLU A 251 6.64 15.74 -10.69
CA GLU A 251 7.70 16.07 -9.71
C GLU A 251 9.00 15.33 -10.00
N THR A 252 10.10 15.84 -9.42
CA THR A 252 11.42 15.21 -9.49
C THR A 252 11.97 14.91 -8.09
N ASP A 253 13.06 14.18 -8.02
CA ASP A 253 13.75 13.76 -6.80
C ASP A 253 14.66 14.82 -6.17
N GLY A 254 14.52 16.09 -6.54
CA GLY A 254 15.43 17.17 -6.11
C GLY A 254 16.73 17.24 -6.90
N ASN A 255 17.14 16.19 -7.57
CA ASN A 255 18.30 16.15 -8.50
C ASN A 255 17.87 16.29 -9.96
N GLY A 256 16.59 16.57 -10.21
CA GLY A 256 16.05 16.74 -11.54
C GLY A 256 15.55 15.46 -12.22
N PHE A 257 15.65 14.29 -11.57
CA PHE A 257 15.17 13.02 -12.12
C PHE A 257 13.73 12.75 -11.70
N ASN A 258 12.84 12.56 -12.68
CA ASN A 258 11.50 12.06 -12.40
C ASN A 258 11.54 10.55 -12.21
N ARG A 259 11.15 10.09 -11.02
CA ARG A 259 11.13 8.68 -10.60
C ARG A 259 9.72 8.12 -10.49
N SER A 260 8.70 8.87 -10.90
CA SER A 260 7.32 8.41 -10.80
C SER A 260 7.08 7.14 -11.59
N TYR A 261 6.06 6.39 -11.21
CA TYR A 261 5.66 5.18 -11.94
C TYR A 261 5.18 5.47 -13.38
N LEU A 262 4.87 6.72 -13.69
CA LEU A 262 4.55 7.21 -15.04
C LEU A 262 5.65 8.09 -15.66
N ALA A 263 6.85 8.10 -15.10
CA ALA A 263 7.97 8.90 -15.64
C ALA A 263 8.33 8.49 -17.06
N ASN A 264 8.29 7.21 -17.35
CA ASN A 264 8.62 6.60 -18.64
C ASN A 264 7.90 5.25 -18.80
N GLU A 265 8.00 4.65 -19.96
CA GLU A 265 7.34 3.38 -20.25
C GLU A 265 7.89 2.21 -19.44
N ALA A 266 9.17 2.20 -19.10
CA ALA A 266 9.77 1.13 -18.30
C ALA A 266 9.22 1.12 -16.86
N ASN A 267 9.04 2.27 -16.24
CA ASN A 267 8.43 2.39 -14.92
C ASN A 267 6.96 1.95 -14.94
N PHE A 268 6.21 2.34 -15.96
CA PHE A 268 4.84 1.90 -16.17
C PHE A 268 4.76 0.36 -16.29
N ARG A 269 5.59 -0.25 -17.11
CA ARG A 269 5.62 -1.71 -17.28
C ARG A 269 5.98 -2.43 -15.99
N ALA A 270 6.86 -1.85 -15.17
CA ALA A 270 7.26 -2.45 -13.90
C ALA A 270 6.09 -2.52 -12.91
N ILE A 271 5.29 -1.44 -12.77
CA ILE A 271 4.12 -1.50 -11.88
C ILE A 271 2.98 -2.33 -12.47
N LYS A 272 2.78 -2.28 -13.80
CA LYS A 272 1.81 -3.13 -14.48
C LYS A 272 2.10 -4.62 -14.23
N ASP A 273 3.35 -5.07 -14.38
CA ASP A 273 3.75 -6.45 -14.08
C ASP A 273 3.48 -6.81 -12.61
N PHE A 274 3.67 -5.86 -11.69
CA PHE A 274 3.40 -6.06 -10.28
C PHE A 274 1.89 -6.24 -10.01
N GLU A 275 1.04 -5.46 -10.66
CA GLU A 275 -0.42 -5.57 -10.60
C GLU A 275 -0.94 -6.86 -11.26
N GLU A 276 -0.41 -7.24 -12.44
CA GLU A 276 -0.77 -8.48 -13.12
C GLU A 276 -0.41 -9.74 -12.34
N ARG A 277 0.56 -9.64 -11.44
CA ARG A 277 0.96 -10.72 -10.54
C ARG A 277 0.25 -10.69 -9.19
N ASN A 278 -0.73 -9.82 -8.97
CA ASN A 278 -1.45 -9.66 -7.71
C ASN A 278 -0.54 -9.30 -6.52
N LEU A 279 0.54 -8.57 -6.74
CA LEU A 279 1.53 -8.25 -5.71
C LEU A 279 1.35 -6.86 -5.07
N VAL A 280 0.33 -6.10 -5.44
CA VAL A 280 -0.15 -4.93 -4.71
C VAL A 280 -1.46 -5.31 -4.02
N VAL A 281 -1.43 -5.59 -2.73
CA VAL A 281 -2.59 -6.07 -1.96
C VAL A 281 -3.19 -4.91 -1.16
N PRO A 282 -4.33 -4.34 -1.58
CA PRO A 282 -4.99 -3.29 -0.82
C PRO A 282 -5.77 -3.87 0.35
N LEU A 283 -5.62 -3.26 1.53
CA LEU A 283 -6.25 -3.69 2.77
C LEU A 283 -6.97 -2.51 3.42
N THR A 284 -8.13 -2.78 3.99
CA THR A 284 -8.80 -1.81 4.86
C THR A 284 -8.37 -2.06 6.30
N GLY A 285 -7.85 -1.03 6.99
CA GLY A 285 -7.42 -1.21 8.37
C GLY A 285 -6.93 0.07 9.03
N ASP A 286 -7.05 0.11 10.35
CA ASP A 286 -6.46 1.12 11.20
C ASP A 286 -5.03 0.68 11.58
N PHE A 287 -4.05 1.56 11.48
CA PHE A 287 -2.68 1.26 11.93
C PHE A 287 -2.60 0.96 13.43
N ALA A 288 -3.48 1.57 14.23
CA ALA A 288 -3.66 1.26 15.64
C ALA A 288 -4.68 0.13 15.91
N GLY A 289 -5.20 -0.49 14.83
CA GLY A 289 -6.19 -1.57 14.91
C GLY A 289 -5.60 -2.88 15.42
N ALA A 290 -6.49 -3.83 15.69
CA ALA A 290 -6.10 -5.08 16.33
C ALA A 290 -5.65 -6.16 15.33
N LYS A 291 -5.93 -6.00 14.00
CA LYS A 291 -5.85 -7.13 13.07
C LYS A 291 -4.93 -6.89 11.87
N THR A 292 -5.14 -5.83 11.07
CA THR A 292 -4.57 -5.72 9.72
C THR A 292 -3.04 -5.78 9.72
N LEU A 293 -2.34 -4.92 10.47
CA LEU A 293 -0.88 -4.94 10.51
C LEU A 293 -0.34 -6.27 11.09
N ARG A 294 -1.03 -6.88 12.05
CA ARG A 294 -0.65 -8.17 12.64
C ARG A 294 -0.81 -9.31 11.65
N ALA A 295 -1.88 -9.32 10.86
CA ALA A 295 -2.10 -10.31 9.81
C ALA A 295 -1.01 -10.24 8.73
N VAL A 296 -0.66 -9.02 8.28
CA VAL A 296 0.48 -8.80 7.39
C VAL A 296 1.78 -9.29 8.02
N GLY A 297 2.04 -8.94 9.28
CA GLY A 297 3.24 -9.38 10.01
C GLY A 297 3.33 -10.90 10.10
N THR A 298 2.21 -11.58 10.30
CA THR A 298 2.15 -13.06 10.31
C THR A 298 2.49 -13.62 8.93
N TYR A 299 1.84 -13.13 7.87
CA TYR A 299 2.14 -13.54 6.50
C TYR A 299 3.62 -13.39 6.16
N VAL A 300 4.22 -12.24 6.50
CA VAL A 300 5.63 -11.95 6.19
C VAL A 300 6.57 -12.89 6.96
N ARG A 301 6.28 -13.20 8.24
CA ARG A 301 7.05 -14.20 9.02
C ARG A 301 6.94 -15.59 8.44
N ASP A 302 5.73 -16.01 8.06
CA ASP A 302 5.48 -17.35 7.53
C ASP A 302 6.24 -17.60 6.21
N HIS A 303 6.56 -16.50 5.48
CA HIS A 303 7.35 -16.52 4.26
C HIS A 303 8.84 -16.21 4.48
N ALA A 304 9.33 -16.20 5.74
CA ALA A 304 10.72 -15.85 6.10
C ALA A 304 11.21 -14.52 5.49
N ALA A 305 10.29 -13.57 5.31
CA ALA A 305 10.56 -12.25 4.76
C ALA A 305 10.61 -11.18 5.87
N ARG A 306 10.93 -9.95 5.47
CA ARG A 306 10.96 -8.78 6.36
C ARG A 306 10.28 -7.58 5.72
N ILE A 307 9.78 -6.67 6.54
CA ILE A 307 9.34 -5.36 6.10
C ILE A 307 10.57 -4.49 5.84
N SER A 308 10.77 -4.09 4.60
CA SER A 308 11.89 -3.21 4.23
C SER A 308 11.51 -1.73 4.33
N VAL A 309 10.27 -1.40 4.01
CA VAL A 309 9.78 -0.02 4.04
C VAL A 309 8.35 0.02 4.54
N PHE A 310 8.06 1.02 5.37
CA PHE A 310 6.71 1.39 5.76
C PHE A 310 6.47 2.88 5.48
N TYR A 311 5.78 3.17 4.38
CA TYR A 311 5.30 4.53 4.09
C TYR A 311 4.04 4.80 4.91
N VAL A 312 4.19 5.63 5.92
CA VAL A 312 3.12 5.98 6.87
C VAL A 312 2.49 7.35 6.58
N SER A 313 3.00 8.09 5.56
CA SER A 313 2.51 9.43 5.27
C SER A 313 2.56 10.32 6.53
N ASN A 314 1.47 10.99 6.87
CA ASN A 314 1.29 11.74 8.11
C ASN A 314 0.32 11.07 9.08
N VAL A 315 0.08 9.77 8.98
CA VAL A 315 -0.89 9.05 9.83
C VAL A 315 -0.55 9.17 11.31
N GLU A 316 0.73 9.09 11.67
CA GLU A 316 1.18 9.24 13.06
C GLU A 316 0.71 10.56 13.69
N GLN A 317 0.64 11.65 12.91
CA GLN A 317 0.11 12.94 13.40
C GLN A 317 -1.33 12.83 13.92
N TYR A 318 -2.15 11.98 13.30
CA TYR A 318 -3.52 11.74 13.74
C TYR A 318 -3.59 10.77 14.90
N LEU A 319 -2.71 9.77 14.94
CA LEU A 319 -2.66 8.81 16.06
C LEU A 319 -2.25 9.49 17.36
N PHE A 320 -1.27 10.40 17.33
CA PHE A 320 -0.85 11.17 18.52
C PHE A 320 -1.90 12.15 19.04
N GLN A 321 -3.01 12.36 18.33
CA GLN A 321 -4.17 13.12 18.80
C GLN A 321 -5.18 12.25 19.59
N GLN A 322 -4.95 10.94 19.66
CA GLN A 322 -5.82 9.97 20.32
C GLN A 322 -5.05 9.31 21.47
N ALA A 323 -5.67 9.17 22.65
CA ALA A 323 -4.97 8.79 23.88
C ALA A 323 -4.09 7.54 23.74
N ASP A 324 -4.62 6.39 23.32
CA ASP A 324 -3.89 5.12 23.33
C ASP A 324 -3.41 4.67 21.93
N ALA A 325 -3.73 5.42 20.88
CA ALA A 325 -3.46 5.01 19.52
C ALA A 325 -1.96 4.92 19.19
N PRO A 326 -1.07 5.84 19.65
CA PRO A 326 0.37 5.68 19.43
C PRO A 326 0.92 4.39 20.02
N GLY A 327 0.50 4.04 21.25
CA GLY A 327 0.92 2.80 21.91
C GLY A 327 0.50 1.55 21.16
N ARG A 328 -0.74 1.50 20.67
CA ARG A 328 -1.22 0.39 19.84
C ARG A 328 -0.50 0.32 18.49
N PHE A 329 -0.29 1.46 17.84
CA PHE A 329 0.44 1.53 16.56
C PHE A 329 1.87 1.02 16.69
N TYR A 330 2.67 1.56 17.61
CA TYR A 330 4.05 1.12 17.77
C TYR A 330 4.15 -0.31 18.31
N GLY A 331 3.15 -0.77 19.11
CA GLY A 331 3.02 -2.18 19.48
C GLY A 331 2.78 -3.09 18.26
N ASN A 332 1.95 -2.67 17.30
CA ASN A 332 1.75 -3.39 16.05
C ASN A 332 3.01 -3.39 15.19
N VAL A 333 3.67 -2.22 15.06
CA VAL A 333 4.92 -2.08 14.28
C VAL A 333 6.05 -2.93 14.88
N GLY A 334 6.23 -2.90 16.22
CA GLY A 334 7.24 -3.71 16.90
C GLY A 334 7.02 -5.22 16.78
N ALA A 335 5.80 -5.65 16.44
CA ALA A 335 5.49 -7.06 16.17
C ALA A 335 5.73 -7.47 14.70
N LEU A 336 6.06 -6.54 13.80
CA LEU A 336 6.42 -6.86 12.41
C LEU A 336 7.82 -7.50 12.34
N PRO A 337 8.08 -8.35 11.34
CA PRO A 337 9.44 -8.84 11.08
C PRO A 337 10.30 -7.73 10.46
N LEU A 338 11.07 -7.08 11.30
CA LEU A 338 11.93 -5.93 10.99
C LEU A 338 13.41 -6.32 11.08
N ASP A 339 14.27 -5.57 10.39
CA ASP A 339 15.72 -5.58 10.60
C ASP A 339 16.30 -4.14 10.65
N SER A 340 17.61 -4.03 10.83
CA SER A 340 18.29 -2.74 10.92
C SER A 340 18.19 -1.87 9.65
N THR A 341 17.76 -2.44 8.52
CA THR A 341 17.57 -1.71 7.26
C THR A 341 16.14 -1.25 7.06
N SER A 342 15.18 -1.69 7.89
CA SER A 342 13.77 -1.34 7.80
C SER A 342 13.56 0.16 8.00
N GLN A 343 12.94 0.85 7.04
CA GLN A 343 12.76 2.29 7.03
C GLN A 343 11.30 2.71 7.07
N PHE A 344 10.99 3.72 7.86
CA PHE A 344 9.79 4.52 7.67
C PHE A 344 10.00 5.58 6.60
N ILE A 345 8.94 5.89 5.85
CA ILE A 345 8.80 7.11 5.05
C ILE A 345 7.65 7.91 5.65
N ARG A 346 7.89 9.18 5.98
CA ARG A 346 6.91 10.09 6.56
C ARG A 346 6.76 11.35 5.74
N SER A 347 5.58 11.93 5.82
CA SER A 347 5.33 13.29 5.32
C SER A 347 5.07 14.22 6.49
N ALA A 348 5.83 15.28 6.59
CA ALA A 348 5.67 16.33 7.58
C ALA A 348 5.32 17.66 6.92
N SER A 349 4.36 18.41 7.48
CA SER A 349 4.07 19.76 7.01
C SER A 349 5.16 20.73 7.43
N ALA A 350 5.42 21.75 6.62
CA ALA A 350 6.46 22.77 6.86
C ALA A 350 6.34 23.48 8.22
N GLY A 351 5.13 23.53 8.81
CA GLY A 351 4.91 24.14 10.12
C GLY A 351 5.29 23.27 11.33
N LEU A 352 5.54 21.97 11.14
CA LEU A 352 5.87 21.05 12.23
C LEU A 352 7.40 20.83 12.38
N GLY A 353 8.18 21.28 11.42
CA GLY A 353 9.64 21.11 11.40
C GLY A 353 10.45 22.09 12.27
N GLY A 354 9.85 22.68 13.31
CA GLY A 354 10.53 23.64 14.18
C GLY A 354 11.72 23.01 14.90
N GLY A 355 12.92 23.15 14.33
CA GLY A 355 14.18 22.73 14.92
C GLY A 355 15.09 21.85 14.07
N ALA A 356 14.60 21.18 13.07
CA ALA A 356 15.46 20.50 12.10
C ALA A 356 15.82 21.51 10.98
N ASN A 357 17.08 21.52 10.54
CA ASN A 357 17.54 22.24 9.34
C ASN A 357 16.97 21.59 8.06
N LEU A 358 15.64 21.44 8.02
CA LEU A 358 14.96 20.86 6.89
C LEU A 358 14.86 21.91 5.78
N GLN A 359 15.55 21.68 4.67
CA GLN A 359 15.40 22.53 3.50
C GLN A 359 14.00 22.33 2.89
N PRO A 360 13.28 23.42 2.57
CA PRO A 360 12.00 23.33 1.90
C PRO A 360 12.16 22.61 0.56
N GLN A 361 11.59 21.42 0.45
CA GLN A 361 11.67 20.65 -0.79
C GLN A 361 10.75 21.24 -1.86
N SER A 362 9.49 21.48 -1.55
CA SER A 362 8.55 22.11 -2.49
C SER A 362 7.58 23.08 -1.79
N GLY A 363 7.91 23.51 -0.59
CA GLY A 363 7.16 24.53 0.15
C GLY A 363 5.93 24.04 0.93
N ARG A 364 5.46 22.80 0.78
CA ARG A 364 4.26 22.31 1.44
C ARG A 364 4.50 21.16 2.42
N SER A 365 5.21 20.14 2.01
CA SER A 365 5.56 18.99 2.86
C SER A 365 6.98 18.53 2.60
N TYR A 366 7.55 17.91 3.62
CA TYR A 366 8.85 17.24 3.56
C TYR A 366 8.63 15.74 3.61
N GLN A 367 9.35 15.01 2.80
CA GLN A 367 9.46 13.58 2.97
C GLN A 367 10.68 13.28 3.83
N LEU A 368 10.47 12.47 4.86
CA LEU A 368 11.47 12.11 5.85
C LEU A 368 11.58 10.60 5.95
N ILE A 369 12.78 10.12 6.26
CA ILE A 369 13.03 8.71 6.54
C ILE A 369 13.58 8.54 7.96
N SER A 370 13.36 7.37 8.53
CA SER A 370 13.99 6.96 9.79
C SER A 370 14.01 5.45 9.92
N SER A 371 14.96 4.91 10.68
CA SER A 371 14.96 3.50 11.08
C SER A 371 13.66 3.17 11.84
N VAL A 372 12.96 2.10 11.43
CA VAL A 372 11.77 1.64 12.13
C VAL A 372 12.11 1.17 13.53
N LEU A 373 13.22 0.42 13.68
CA LEU A 373 13.65 -0.10 14.97
C LEU A 373 14.05 0.99 15.95
N ASP A 374 14.72 2.06 15.49
CA ASP A 374 15.14 3.16 16.36
C ASP A 374 13.92 3.93 16.91
N ILE A 375 12.91 4.18 16.05
CA ILE A 375 11.68 4.84 16.50
C ILE A 375 10.92 3.98 17.51
N VAL A 376 10.75 2.68 17.22
CA VAL A 376 10.05 1.74 18.14
C VAL A 376 10.81 1.65 19.48
N THR A 377 12.13 1.59 19.44
CA THR A 377 12.98 1.55 20.64
C THR A 377 12.85 2.85 21.45
N ALA A 378 12.94 4.00 20.79
CA ALA A 378 12.78 5.29 21.45
C ALA A 378 11.38 5.46 22.08
N PHE A 379 10.33 5.02 21.38
CA PHE A 379 8.97 5.04 21.91
C PHE A 379 8.83 4.16 23.15
N ASN A 380 9.32 2.92 23.10
CA ASN A 380 9.24 1.98 24.23
C ASN A 380 10.06 2.44 25.44
N ALA A 381 11.12 3.20 25.23
CA ALA A 381 11.92 3.82 26.29
C ALA A 381 11.29 5.11 26.85
N GLY A 382 10.11 5.53 26.36
CA GLY A 382 9.46 6.79 26.77
C GLY A 382 10.07 8.06 26.18
N GLY A 383 10.98 7.93 25.22
CA GLY A 383 11.62 9.05 24.51
C GLY A 383 10.75 9.73 23.44
N VAL A 384 9.57 9.15 23.14
CA VAL A 384 8.62 9.67 22.16
C VAL A 384 7.24 9.76 22.80
N ALA A 385 6.84 10.94 23.22
CA ALA A 385 5.53 11.25 23.76
C ALA A 385 4.69 12.14 22.82
N LEU A 386 5.35 12.83 21.87
CA LEU A 386 4.73 13.77 20.93
C LEU A 386 5.17 13.46 19.49
N TYR A 387 4.28 13.73 18.55
CA TYR A 387 4.61 13.56 17.12
C TYR A 387 5.84 14.38 16.68
N SER A 388 6.03 15.58 17.23
CA SER A 388 7.22 16.40 16.94
C SER A 388 8.53 15.70 17.28
N GLN A 389 8.57 14.83 18.29
CA GLN A 389 9.77 14.05 18.63
C GLN A 389 10.05 12.96 17.59
N VAL A 390 9.00 12.35 16.99
CA VAL A 390 9.16 11.44 15.85
C VAL A 390 9.81 12.16 14.67
N ILE A 391 9.37 13.39 14.39
CA ILE A 391 9.95 14.21 13.30
C ILE A 391 11.41 14.55 13.59
N GLN A 392 11.78 14.85 14.84
CA GLN A 392 13.17 15.14 15.24
C GLN A 392 14.11 13.93 15.07
N LEU A 393 13.60 12.72 15.20
CA LEU A 393 14.33 11.46 14.99
C LEU A 393 14.38 11.04 13.51
N SER A 394 13.77 11.81 12.61
CA SER A 394 13.71 11.55 11.17
C SER A 394 14.66 12.48 10.42
N HIS A 395 15.07 12.11 9.23
CA HIS A 395 15.98 12.88 8.37
C HIS A 395 15.52 12.84 6.90
N GLN A 396 16.07 13.74 6.09
CA GLN A 396 15.82 13.80 4.63
C GLN A 396 16.73 12.86 3.85
#